data_44764ee19f075c702fe54a1ed7357203
#
_entry.id   44764ee19f075c702fe54a1ed7357203
#
_cell.length_a   1.000
_cell.length_b   1.000
_cell.length_c   1.000
_cell.angle_alpha   90.00
_cell.angle_beta   90.00
_cell.angle_gamma   90.00
#
_symmetry.space_group_name_H-M   'P 1'
#
loop_
_entity.id
_entity.type
_entity.pdbx_description
1 polymer ?
#
loop_
_entity_poly.entity_id
_entity_poly.type
_entity_poly.pdbx_seq_one_letter_code
_entity_poly.pdbx_strand_id
1 'polypeptide(L)'
;MIYGKDWQPLCHLCQTVPTFENGLAEKIVLDDGREGIRLSVTLKDNLFWGDGVPVTSKDVALGYQISTDKRVKGNPGYEEDQTLERLDIVDEKRLDVILNKRIFNYRTAVPSAMPEHLEGEIYRRDPENYDKTSLYTTSPLTAGLYNGPYLIDRMSSGSFVSVVPNPHWKGRSVFFDNLVFKAVENTAALEAHLLSKSVDMIAGESGLTLDQVLRLEKRQKGKYQYYYEPGLLYEHLDVNLDNPHLAKKAFRQGLLLSINRQQLVNQLFEGKQVVAHTDTSPRDIGYSDDVTQYEYAPEKAKALFQQAGYRWQGKGMVDADGKPVQIELMTTAGNKTRELVQQVLQSQWKKMGITIRINNQPARVFFGQTLKERNHKGLALFAWYSAPESPPETTLHSENIPTEANNWGGQNYAGYKNADMDALLDEIETELDADKREALFANIQRIYAEDLPALPLYFRADSSVLPLWLKGVTPTGHMFPSTHWVEEWHR
;
A
#
# COMPACT_ATOMS: atom_id res chain seq x y z
N MET A 1 -8.65 12.73 5.74
CA MET A 1 -8.51 11.52 6.58
C MET A 1 -7.16 10.88 6.34
N ILE A 2 -6.55 10.24 7.35
CA ILE A 2 -5.31 9.45 7.25
C ILE A 2 -5.45 8.20 8.13
N TYR A 3 -4.46 7.32 8.13
CA TYR A 3 -4.32 6.29 9.16
C TYR A 3 -3.39 6.77 10.27
N GLY A 4 -3.77 6.50 11.53
CA GLY A 4 -2.99 6.76 12.72
C GLY A 4 -1.77 5.83 12.84
N LYS A 5 -0.95 6.04 13.87
CA LYS A 5 0.22 5.18 14.17
C LYS A 5 -0.17 3.74 14.47
N ASP A 6 -1.41 3.51 14.87
CA ASP A 6 -2.05 2.24 15.16
C ASP A 6 -2.79 1.64 13.96
N TRP A 7 -2.65 2.25 12.78
CA TRP A 7 -3.30 1.89 11.54
C TRP A 7 -4.83 2.08 11.53
N GLN A 8 -5.39 2.76 12.56
CA GLN A 8 -6.80 3.12 12.58
C GLN A 8 -7.06 4.45 11.85
N PRO A 9 -8.24 4.63 11.22
CA PRO A 9 -8.60 5.91 10.62
C PRO A 9 -8.52 7.07 11.60
N LEU A 10 -7.87 8.15 11.18
CA LEU A 10 -7.66 9.37 11.97
C LEU A 10 -8.08 10.60 11.17
N CYS A 11 -8.81 11.50 11.80
CA CYS A 11 -9.16 12.78 11.19
C CYS A 11 -8.26 13.90 11.70
N HIS A 12 -7.46 14.47 10.81
CA HIS A 12 -6.65 15.65 11.17
C HIS A 12 -7.48 16.92 11.30
N LEU A 13 -8.49 17.13 10.46
CA LEU A 13 -9.26 18.35 10.39
C LEU A 13 -10.59 18.27 11.16
N CYS A 14 -11.19 17.09 11.31
CA CYS A 14 -12.44 16.95 12.04
C CYS A 14 -12.24 16.56 13.51
N GLN A 15 -13.25 16.79 14.31
CA GLN A 15 -13.24 16.48 15.75
C GLN A 15 -13.25 14.97 16.00
N THR A 16 -14.02 14.22 15.20
CA THR A 16 -14.23 12.78 15.37
C THR A 16 -14.41 12.13 13.98
N VAL A 17 -13.87 10.93 13.81
CA VAL A 17 -14.12 10.11 12.61
C VAL A 17 -15.59 9.70 12.61
N PRO A 18 -16.36 9.94 11.54
CA PRO A 18 -17.75 9.48 11.45
C PRO A 18 -17.84 7.96 11.40
N THR A 19 -18.62 7.37 12.30
CA THR A 19 -18.95 5.94 12.33
C THR A 19 -20.42 5.72 12.61
N PHE A 20 -20.92 4.52 12.32
CA PHE A 20 -22.30 4.14 12.68
C PHE A 20 -22.48 4.07 14.19
N GLU A 21 -21.46 3.62 14.91
CA GLU A 21 -21.48 3.45 16.37
C GLU A 21 -21.59 4.78 17.11
N ASN A 22 -20.99 5.85 16.58
CA ASN A 22 -21.09 7.18 17.18
C ASN A 22 -22.23 8.04 16.62
N GLY A 23 -23.02 7.49 15.68
CA GLY A 23 -24.17 8.16 15.07
C GLY A 23 -23.82 9.28 14.09
N LEU A 24 -22.56 9.43 13.71
CA LEU A 24 -22.10 10.40 12.71
C LEU A 24 -22.09 9.83 11.29
N ALA A 25 -22.30 8.52 11.13
CA ALA A 25 -22.58 7.87 9.87
C ALA A 25 -24.00 7.26 9.91
N GLU A 26 -24.76 7.42 8.84
CA GLU A 26 -26.12 6.90 8.71
C GLU A 26 -26.35 6.30 7.33
N LYS A 27 -27.07 5.17 7.27
CA LYS A 27 -27.59 4.63 6.01
C LYS A 27 -28.74 5.50 5.53
N ILE A 28 -28.70 5.88 4.29
CA ILE A 28 -29.75 6.71 3.66
C ILE A 28 -30.23 6.09 2.37
N VAL A 29 -31.41 6.53 1.92
CA VAL A 29 -31.90 6.26 0.58
C VAL A 29 -31.86 7.57 -0.21
N LEU A 30 -31.18 7.56 -1.35
CA LEU A 30 -31.09 8.71 -2.24
C LEU A 30 -32.39 8.93 -3.00
N ASP A 31 -32.55 10.12 -3.61
CA ASP A 31 -33.77 10.51 -4.36
C ASP A 31 -34.11 9.57 -5.51
N ASP A 32 -33.10 8.87 -6.06
CA ASP A 32 -33.25 7.87 -7.13
C ASP A 32 -33.48 6.44 -6.63
N GLY A 33 -33.57 6.25 -5.31
CA GLY A 33 -33.80 4.97 -4.64
C GLY A 33 -32.55 4.15 -4.35
N ARG A 34 -31.36 4.61 -4.73
CA ARG A 34 -30.09 3.94 -4.33
C ARG A 34 -29.86 4.07 -2.83
N GLU A 35 -29.25 3.05 -2.25
CA GLU A 35 -28.78 3.10 -0.87
C GLU A 35 -27.41 3.78 -0.80
N GLY A 36 -27.28 4.75 0.07
CA GLY A 36 -26.05 5.51 0.29
C GLY A 36 -25.71 5.62 1.77
N ILE A 37 -24.69 6.45 2.08
CA ILE A 37 -24.25 6.76 3.43
C ILE A 37 -24.18 8.28 3.58
N ARG A 38 -24.73 8.82 4.67
CA ARG A 38 -24.46 10.20 5.12
C ARG A 38 -23.40 10.18 6.20
N LEU A 39 -22.37 11.02 6.05
CA LEU A 39 -21.33 11.25 7.06
C LEU A 39 -21.45 12.69 7.55
N SER A 40 -21.77 12.86 8.82
CA SER A 40 -21.82 14.18 9.47
C SER A 40 -20.46 14.53 10.03
N VAL A 41 -19.83 15.55 9.48
CA VAL A 41 -18.46 15.97 9.79
C VAL A 41 -18.48 17.31 10.50
N THR A 42 -17.80 17.39 11.65
CA THR A 42 -17.56 18.65 12.37
C THR A 42 -16.07 18.95 12.36
N LEU A 43 -15.67 20.07 11.75
CA LEU A 43 -14.29 20.53 11.75
C LEU A 43 -13.87 21.02 13.14
N LYS A 44 -12.59 20.88 13.50
CA LYS A 44 -12.01 21.45 14.71
C LYS A 44 -12.08 22.99 14.65
N ASP A 45 -12.35 23.63 15.79
CA ASP A 45 -12.50 25.09 15.85
C ASP A 45 -11.20 25.86 15.62
N ASN A 46 -10.08 25.28 16.05
CA ASN A 46 -8.76 25.89 16.07
C ASN A 46 -7.91 25.61 14.81
N LEU A 47 -8.56 25.43 13.66
CA LEU A 47 -7.88 25.22 12.38
C LEU A 47 -7.77 26.52 11.61
N PHE A 48 -6.55 26.84 11.17
CA PHE A 48 -6.23 28.01 10.36
C PHE A 48 -5.30 27.65 9.22
N TRP A 49 -5.49 28.30 8.09
CA TRP A 49 -4.49 28.33 7.03
C TRP A 49 -3.26 29.10 7.49
N GLY A 50 -2.14 28.95 6.79
CA GLY A 50 -0.87 29.56 7.18
C GLY A 50 -0.80 31.08 7.09
N ASP A 51 -1.80 31.72 6.51
CA ASP A 51 -2.02 33.18 6.50
C ASP A 51 -2.98 33.65 7.60
N GLY A 52 -3.49 32.73 8.43
CA GLY A 52 -4.38 33.02 9.54
C GLY A 52 -5.86 33.00 9.20
N VAL A 53 -6.23 32.70 7.95
CA VAL A 53 -7.65 32.51 7.56
C VAL A 53 -8.18 31.22 8.18
N PRO A 54 -9.38 31.22 8.84
CA PRO A 54 -9.96 29.99 9.39
C PRO A 54 -10.27 28.95 8.33
N VAL A 55 -9.97 27.67 8.62
CA VAL A 55 -10.44 26.56 7.79
C VAL A 55 -11.93 26.33 8.04
N THR A 56 -12.71 26.27 6.98
CA THR A 56 -14.18 26.17 7.02
C THR A 56 -14.70 25.01 6.17
N SER A 57 -15.99 24.74 6.28
CA SER A 57 -16.69 23.76 5.41
C SER A 57 -16.60 24.11 3.90
N LYS A 58 -16.42 25.40 3.57
CA LYS A 58 -16.23 25.82 2.16
C LYS A 58 -14.92 25.30 1.58
N ASP A 59 -13.88 25.18 2.41
CA ASP A 59 -12.59 24.63 1.99
C ASP A 59 -12.70 23.14 1.66
N VAL A 60 -13.48 22.39 2.43
CA VAL A 60 -13.77 20.97 2.14
C VAL A 60 -14.67 20.85 0.92
N ALA A 61 -15.66 21.75 0.75
CA ALA A 61 -16.51 21.78 -0.43
C ALA A 61 -15.72 22.09 -1.72
N LEU A 62 -14.73 22.97 -1.65
CA LEU A 62 -13.84 23.20 -2.80
C LEU A 62 -13.02 21.94 -3.12
N GLY A 63 -12.47 21.27 -2.10
CA GLY A 63 -11.74 20.00 -2.28
C GLY A 63 -12.62 18.96 -2.96
N TYR A 64 -13.87 18.80 -2.52
CA TYR A 64 -14.88 17.95 -3.16
C TYR A 64 -15.11 18.32 -4.63
N GLN A 65 -15.35 19.60 -4.93
CA GLN A 65 -15.59 20.07 -6.29
C GLN A 65 -14.41 19.77 -7.22
N ILE A 66 -13.19 19.97 -6.76
CA ILE A 66 -11.98 19.70 -7.55
C ILE A 66 -11.80 18.20 -7.77
N SER A 67 -11.95 17.39 -6.73
CA SER A 67 -11.68 15.94 -6.78
C SER A 67 -12.69 15.18 -7.65
N THR A 68 -13.96 15.65 -7.71
CA THR A 68 -15.03 15.02 -8.51
C THR A 68 -15.19 15.60 -9.91
N ASP A 69 -14.48 16.66 -10.26
CA ASP A 69 -14.61 17.30 -11.57
C ASP A 69 -13.72 16.61 -12.63
N LYS A 70 -14.36 15.91 -13.56
CA LYS A 70 -13.68 15.24 -14.69
C LYS A 70 -12.88 16.17 -15.62
N ARG A 71 -13.10 17.48 -15.56
CA ARG A 71 -12.37 18.47 -16.35
C ARG A 71 -10.97 18.74 -15.76
N VAL A 72 -10.78 18.50 -14.47
CA VAL A 72 -9.48 18.68 -13.80
C VAL A 72 -8.54 17.57 -14.22
N LYS A 73 -7.50 17.95 -14.98
CA LYS A 73 -6.49 16.99 -15.48
C LYS A 73 -5.53 16.57 -14.38
N GLY A 74 -5.09 15.32 -14.45
CA GLY A 74 -4.10 14.79 -13.50
C GLY A 74 -4.63 14.62 -12.07
N ASN A 75 -5.95 14.58 -11.89
CA ASN A 75 -6.57 14.26 -10.61
C ASN A 75 -6.48 12.74 -10.34
N PRO A 76 -5.54 12.28 -9.48
CA PRO A 76 -5.36 10.85 -9.25
C PRO A 76 -6.51 10.23 -8.43
N GLY A 77 -7.26 11.04 -7.69
CA GLY A 77 -8.40 10.59 -6.86
C GLY A 77 -9.73 10.56 -7.61
N TYR A 78 -9.77 10.96 -8.89
CA TYR A 78 -11.06 11.08 -9.61
C TYR A 78 -11.87 9.78 -9.62
N GLU A 79 -11.23 8.63 -9.84
CA GLU A 79 -11.93 7.33 -9.88
C GLU A 79 -12.41 6.92 -8.48
N GLU A 80 -11.63 7.15 -7.45
CA GLU A 80 -11.98 6.85 -6.06
C GLU A 80 -13.11 7.76 -5.56
N ASP A 81 -13.10 9.03 -5.95
CA ASP A 81 -14.08 10.03 -5.52
C ASP A 81 -15.46 9.90 -6.23
N GLN A 82 -15.61 8.98 -7.19
CA GLN A 82 -16.92 8.69 -7.82
C GLN A 82 -17.94 8.09 -6.85
N THR A 83 -17.53 7.72 -5.64
CA THR A 83 -18.43 7.32 -4.56
C THR A 83 -19.11 8.51 -3.88
N LEU A 84 -18.61 9.74 -4.09
CA LEU A 84 -19.17 10.97 -3.53
C LEU A 84 -20.34 11.47 -4.39
N GLU A 85 -21.56 11.47 -3.82
CA GLU A 85 -22.75 12.00 -4.49
C GLU A 85 -22.82 13.52 -4.40
N ARG A 86 -22.72 14.05 -3.18
CA ARG A 86 -22.73 15.48 -2.89
C ARG A 86 -22.17 15.80 -1.52
N LEU A 87 -21.91 17.09 -1.30
CA LEU A 87 -21.51 17.63 -0.03
C LEU A 87 -22.45 18.80 0.34
N ASP A 88 -23.10 18.69 1.49
CA ASP A 88 -24.07 19.68 1.98
C ASP A 88 -23.43 20.48 3.13
N ILE A 89 -23.26 21.79 2.95
CA ILE A 89 -22.76 22.68 4.00
C ILE A 89 -23.90 22.99 4.98
N VAL A 90 -23.71 22.64 6.27
CA VAL A 90 -24.65 22.97 7.35
C VAL A 90 -24.33 24.35 7.93
N ASP A 91 -23.04 24.59 8.25
CA ASP A 91 -22.52 25.89 8.69
C ASP A 91 -21.01 25.98 8.41
N GLU A 92 -20.33 26.98 8.99
CA GLU A 92 -18.87 27.19 8.77
C GLU A 92 -17.99 26.03 9.20
N LYS A 93 -18.45 25.19 10.15
CA LYS A 93 -17.67 24.06 10.69
C LYS A 93 -18.32 22.70 10.49
N ARG A 94 -19.59 22.66 10.08
CA ARG A 94 -20.32 21.42 9.91
C ARG A 94 -20.72 21.21 8.45
N LEU A 95 -20.58 19.98 8.00
CA LEU A 95 -20.96 19.55 6.64
C LEU A 95 -21.39 18.08 6.67
N ASP A 96 -22.26 17.72 5.76
CA ASP A 96 -22.62 16.34 5.48
C ASP A 96 -22.02 15.90 4.16
N VAL A 97 -21.30 14.79 4.16
CA VAL A 97 -20.79 14.10 2.95
C VAL A 97 -21.74 12.96 2.63
N ILE A 98 -22.29 12.98 1.42
CA ILE A 98 -23.26 11.99 0.95
C ILE A 98 -22.55 11.05 -0.05
N LEU A 99 -22.52 9.76 0.28
CA LEU A 99 -21.99 8.72 -0.59
C LEU A 99 -23.13 8.10 -1.41
N ASN A 100 -22.87 7.79 -2.67
CA ASN A 100 -23.88 7.27 -3.61
C ASN A 100 -24.09 5.75 -3.52
N LYS A 101 -23.31 5.07 -2.71
CA LYS A 101 -23.43 3.62 -2.41
C LYS A 101 -22.92 3.31 -1.01
N ARG A 102 -23.25 2.13 -0.52
CA ARG A 102 -22.58 1.58 0.68
C ARG A 102 -21.19 1.12 0.31
N ILE A 103 -20.20 1.55 1.08
CA ILE A 103 -18.79 1.14 0.91
C ILE A 103 -18.18 0.88 2.28
N PHE A 104 -17.34 -0.13 2.38
CA PHE A 104 -16.71 -0.52 3.64
C PHE A 104 -15.77 0.56 4.20
N ASN A 105 -15.06 1.28 3.34
CA ASN A 105 -14.08 2.33 3.69
C ASN A 105 -14.70 3.72 3.83
N TYR A 106 -16.02 3.82 4.07
CA TYR A 106 -16.75 5.08 4.22
C TYR A 106 -16.09 6.04 5.22
N ARG A 107 -15.40 5.52 6.25
CA ARG A 107 -14.73 6.31 7.28
C ARG A 107 -13.62 7.20 6.72
N THR A 108 -13.05 6.86 5.58
CA THR A 108 -11.98 7.63 4.92
C THR A 108 -12.48 8.49 3.76
N ALA A 109 -13.76 8.40 3.42
CA ALA A 109 -14.37 9.07 2.27
C ALA A 109 -14.66 10.58 2.47
N VAL A 110 -14.01 11.23 3.45
CA VAL A 110 -14.14 12.68 3.66
C VAL A 110 -13.14 13.41 2.76
N PRO A 111 -13.58 14.33 1.87
CA PRO A 111 -12.70 15.05 0.98
C PRO A 111 -11.63 15.86 1.71
N SER A 112 -10.50 16.10 1.06
CA SER A 112 -9.45 17.01 1.54
C SER A 112 -9.93 18.46 1.46
N ALA A 113 -9.50 19.31 2.39
CA ALA A 113 -9.75 20.73 2.33
C ALA A 113 -8.76 21.43 1.37
N MET A 114 -9.27 22.38 0.59
CA MET A 114 -8.52 23.27 -0.30
C MET A 114 -8.82 24.73 0.08
N PRO A 115 -7.85 25.65 0.12
CA PRO A 115 -8.07 27.03 0.59
C PRO A 115 -8.97 27.79 -0.38
N GLU A 116 -10.27 27.85 -0.05
CA GLU A 116 -11.32 28.48 -0.89
C GLU A 116 -10.97 29.95 -1.22
N HIS A 117 -10.44 30.68 -0.26
CA HIS A 117 -10.08 32.09 -0.42
C HIS A 117 -8.93 32.35 -1.41
N LEU A 118 -8.12 31.34 -1.72
CA LEU A 118 -7.01 31.42 -2.66
C LEU A 118 -7.28 30.68 -3.97
N GLU A 119 -7.77 29.46 -3.89
CA GLU A 119 -7.88 28.54 -5.00
C GLU A 119 -9.28 28.54 -5.67
N GLY A 120 -10.32 28.95 -4.93
CA GLY A 120 -11.69 28.83 -5.41
C GLY A 120 -11.99 29.61 -6.69
N GLU A 121 -11.49 30.85 -6.82
CA GLU A 121 -11.67 31.63 -8.03
C GLU A 121 -10.83 31.08 -9.20
N ILE A 122 -9.61 30.62 -8.92
CA ILE A 122 -8.69 30.04 -9.91
C ILE A 122 -9.35 28.80 -10.54
N TYR A 123 -9.84 27.89 -9.70
CA TYR A 123 -10.52 26.69 -10.13
C TYR A 123 -11.79 26.99 -10.96
N ARG A 124 -12.70 27.82 -10.46
CA ARG A 124 -13.95 28.15 -11.15
C ARG A 124 -13.76 28.85 -12.49
N ARG A 125 -12.66 29.62 -12.63
CA ARG A 125 -12.35 30.32 -13.87
C ARG A 125 -11.91 29.36 -14.98
N ASP A 126 -11.09 28.36 -14.69
CA ASP A 126 -10.54 27.44 -15.70
C ASP A 126 -10.24 26.04 -15.09
N PRO A 127 -11.25 25.21 -14.87
CA PRO A 127 -11.06 23.87 -14.31
C PRO A 127 -10.17 22.96 -15.16
N GLU A 128 -10.18 23.12 -16.49
CA GLU A 128 -9.42 22.26 -17.42
C GLU A 128 -7.90 22.47 -17.32
N ASN A 129 -7.46 23.66 -16.90
CA ASN A 129 -6.05 23.99 -16.71
C ASN A 129 -5.70 24.26 -15.24
N TYR A 130 -6.56 23.82 -14.31
CA TYR A 130 -6.34 24.06 -12.89
C TYR A 130 -5.00 23.46 -12.39
N ASP A 131 -4.58 22.32 -12.91
CA ASP A 131 -3.29 21.69 -12.63
C ASP A 131 -2.09 22.61 -12.92
N LYS A 132 -2.22 23.56 -13.87
CA LYS A 132 -1.20 24.50 -14.27
C LYS A 132 -1.34 25.88 -13.64
N THR A 133 -2.55 26.27 -13.26
CA THR A 133 -2.86 27.62 -12.78
C THR A 133 -2.97 27.72 -11.27
N SER A 134 -3.19 26.61 -10.57
CA SER A 134 -3.20 26.51 -9.11
C SER A 134 -1.96 27.16 -8.49
N LEU A 135 -2.12 27.84 -7.37
CA LEU A 135 -1.00 28.40 -6.60
C LEU A 135 -0.07 27.31 -6.05
N TYR A 136 -0.53 26.09 -5.85
CA TYR A 136 0.34 24.97 -5.52
C TYR A 136 1.42 24.74 -6.59
N THR A 137 1.10 25.03 -7.85
CA THR A 137 2.01 24.90 -8.98
C THR A 137 2.76 26.21 -9.26
N THR A 138 2.07 27.37 -9.26
CA THR A 138 2.60 28.64 -9.72
C THR A 138 3.28 29.47 -8.64
N SER A 139 2.85 29.33 -7.38
CA SER A 139 3.32 30.10 -6.23
C SER A 139 3.32 29.28 -4.93
N PRO A 140 4.03 28.14 -4.88
CA PRO A 140 3.94 27.17 -3.77
C PRO A 140 4.48 27.70 -2.44
N LEU A 141 5.10 28.88 -2.39
CA LEU A 141 5.52 29.54 -1.15
C LEU A 141 4.41 30.37 -0.49
N THR A 142 3.22 30.41 -1.06
CA THR A 142 2.07 31.12 -0.49
C THR A 142 1.62 30.43 0.80
N ALA A 143 1.79 31.12 1.94
CA ALA A 143 1.54 30.53 3.26
C ALA A 143 0.12 29.99 3.44
N GLY A 144 -0.89 30.68 2.91
CA GLY A 144 -2.30 30.28 2.98
C GLY A 144 -2.66 28.98 2.25
N LEU A 145 -1.74 28.35 1.53
CA LEU A 145 -1.95 27.03 0.91
C LEU A 145 -1.86 25.87 1.90
N TYR A 146 -1.30 26.07 3.09
CA TYR A 146 -0.97 25.01 4.05
C TYR A 146 -1.59 25.31 5.43
N ASN A 147 -2.02 24.27 6.14
CA ASN A 147 -2.66 24.38 7.45
C ASN A 147 -2.00 23.52 8.54
N GLY A 148 -0.82 22.97 8.26
CA GLY A 148 -0.06 22.13 9.20
C GLY A 148 0.81 22.94 10.18
N PRO A 149 1.61 22.23 11.02
CA PRO A 149 2.49 22.82 12.02
C PRO A 149 3.67 23.59 11.41
N TYR A 150 3.97 23.38 10.13
CA TYR A 150 5.03 24.05 9.37
C TYR A 150 4.51 24.64 8.06
N LEU A 151 5.19 25.67 7.58
CA LEU A 151 4.97 26.32 6.30
C LEU A 151 6.24 26.22 5.45
N ILE A 152 6.10 26.20 4.12
CA ILE A 152 7.24 26.24 3.23
C ILE A 152 7.86 27.65 3.27
N ASP A 153 9.16 27.71 3.61
CA ASP A 153 9.96 28.93 3.62
C ASP A 153 10.69 29.10 2.29
N ARG A 154 11.40 28.05 1.87
CA ARG A 154 12.18 28.04 0.64
C ARG A 154 12.12 26.69 -0.04
N MET A 155 12.17 26.69 -1.36
CA MET A 155 12.30 25.47 -2.14
C MET A 155 13.15 25.68 -3.39
N SER A 156 13.80 24.60 -3.82
CA SER A 156 14.48 24.50 -5.10
C SER A 156 14.06 23.17 -5.73
N SER A 157 13.37 23.26 -6.86
CA SER A 157 12.85 22.09 -7.56
C SER A 157 13.93 21.04 -7.80
N GLY A 158 13.66 19.78 -7.48
CA GLY A 158 14.60 18.67 -7.59
C GLY A 158 15.77 18.69 -6.59
N SER A 159 15.81 19.62 -5.63
CA SER A 159 16.91 19.76 -4.68
C SER A 159 16.45 19.71 -3.22
N PHE A 160 15.62 20.66 -2.79
CA PHE A 160 15.15 20.67 -1.41
C PHE A 160 13.85 21.48 -1.22
N VAL A 161 13.17 21.20 -0.10
CA VAL A 161 12.12 22.03 0.50
C VAL A 161 12.50 22.31 1.95
N SER A 162 12.53 23.58 2.34
CA SER A 162 12.76 24.07 3.71
C SER A 162 11.45 24.56 4.29
N VAL A 163 11.14 24.16 5.53
CA VAL A 163 9.92 24.55 6.23
C VAL A 163 10.25 25.16 7.59
N VAL A 164 9.43 26.13 8.02
CA VAL A 164 9.53 26.84 9.30
C VAL A 164 8.22 26.74 10.08
N PRO A 165 8.22 26.92 11.41
CA PRO A 165 7.00 26.84 12.21
C PRO A 165 5.90 27.76 11.69
N ASN A 166 4.68 27.22 11.62
CA ASN A 166 3.49 28.00 11.27
C ASN A 166 3.03 28.85 12.48
N PRO A 167 3.03 30.18 12.41
CA PRO A 167 2.60 31.02 13.52
C PRO A 167 1.10 30.90 13.84
N HIS A 168 0.30 30.39 12.89
CA HIS A 168 -1.13 30.19 13.03
C HIS A 168 -1.51 28.77 13.47
N TRP A 169 -0.51 27.87 13.62
CA TRP A 169 -0.74 26.54 14.17
C TRP A 169 -1.19 26.60 15.63
N LYS A 170 -2.30 25.92 15.95
CA LYS A 170 -2.90 25.88 17.29
C LYS A 170 -2.85 24.49 17.94
N GLY A 171 -2.15 23.54 17.31
CA GLY A 171 -1.85 22.23 17.90
C GLY A 171 -0.67 22.29 18.87
N ARG A 172 -0.01 21.16 19.06
CA ARG A 172 1.20 21.07 19.89
C ARG A 172 2.33 21.94 19.30
N SER A 173 3.03 22.66 20.14
CA SER A 173 4.19 23.47 19.72
C SER A 173 5.28 22.57 19.16
N VAL A 174 5.82 22.96 18.01
CA VAL A 174 6.92 22.25 17.37
C VAL A 174 8.27 22.58 18.03
N PHE A 175 9.19 21.64 18.03
CA PHE A 175 10.50 21.79 18.66
C PHE A 175 11.55 22.38 17.72
N PHE A 176 11.50 22.03 16.44
CA PHE A 176 12.52 22.46 15.46
C PHE A 176 12.12 23.75 14.74
N ASP A 177 13.01 24.73 14.73
CA ASP A 177 12.78 26.01 14.04
C ASP A 177 12.89 25.90 12.51
N ASN A 178 13.50 24.82 12.03
CA ASN A 178 13.64 24.57 10.59
C ASN A 178 13.77 23.07 10.33
N LEU A 179 13.07 22.59 9.30
CA LEU A 179 13.23 21.25 8.74
C LEU A 179 13.52 21.36 7.25
N VAL A 180 14.46 20.55 6.75
CA VAL A 180 14.86 20.56 5.34
C VAL A 180 14.70 19.16 4.76
N PHE A 181 13.81 19.03 3.78
CA PHE A 181 13.62 17.82 2.99
C PHE A 181 14.50 17.91 1.76
N LYS A 182 15.47 17.01 1.62
CA LYS A 182 16.42 16.99 0.50
C LYS A 182 16.08 15.90 -0.51
N ALA A 183 16.01 16.25 -1.78
CA ALA A 183 16.00 15.29 -2.87
C ALA A 183 17.46 14.86 -3.15
N VAL A 184 17.72 13.55 -3.14
CA VAL A 184 19.05 12.98 -3.40
C VAL A 184 18.94 11.97 -4.53
N GLU A 185 19.81 12.08 -5.54
CA GLU A 185 19.70 11.35 -6.81
C GLU A 185 19.75 9.80 -6.67
N ASN A 186 20.49 9.31 -5.69
CA ASN A 186 20.66 7.86 -5.51
C ASN A 186 21.02 7.51 -4.07
N THR A 187 20.87 6.24 -3.74
CA THR A 187 21.09 5.74 -2.38
C THR A 187 22.53 5.77 -1.91
N ALA A 188 23.51 5.73 -2.81
CA ALA A 188 24.93 5.87 -2.43
C ALA A 188 25.25 7.31 -1.99
N ALA A 189 24.75 8.31 -2.72
CA ALA A 189 24.83 9.71 -2.32
C ALA A 189 24.06 9.97 -1.01
N LEU A 190 22.89 9.37 -0.85
CA LEU A 190 22.08 9.49 0.36
C LEU A 190 22.84 8.96 1.60
N GLU A 191 23.47 7.80 1.49
CA GLU A 191 24.31 7.26 2.56
C GLU A 191 25.51 8.18 2.88
N ALA A 192 26.18 8.71 1.86
CA ALA A 192 27.26 9.66 2.05
C ALA A 192 26.81 10.95 2.75
N HIS A 193 25.63 11.47 2.41
CA HIS A 193 25.02 12.62 3.09
C HIS A 193 24.71 12.34 4.56
N LEU A 194 24.22 11.16 4.90
CA LEU A 194 23.98 10.75 6.29
C LEU A 194 25.33 10.70 7.06
N LEU A 195 26.35 10.06 6.48
CA LEU A 195 27.66 9.91 7.13
C LEU A 195 28.40 11.24 7.31
N SER A 196 28.24 12.18 6.38
CA SER A 196 28.79 13.54 6.49
C SER A 196 27.95 14.46 7.38
N LYS A 197 26.81 13.99 7.90
CA LYS A 197 25.85 14.77 8.69
C LYS A 197 25.21 15.94 7.92
N SER A 198 25.18 15.90 6.61
CA SER A 198 24.44 16.85 5.79
C SER A 198 22.97 16.44 5.61
N VAL A 199 22.61 15.21 6.01
CA VAL A 199 21.28 14.70 6.26
C VAL A 199 21.31 14.04 7.63
N ASP A 200 20.30 14.31 8.46
CA ASP A 200 20.21 13.77 9.82
C ASP A 200 19.39 12.46 9.86
N MET A 201 18.36 12.35 9.03
CA MET A 201 17.39 11.27 9.05
C MET A 201 17.14 10.75 7.64
N ILE A 202 17.01 9.43 7.52
CA ILE A 202 16.51 8.75 6.34
C ILE A 202 15.30 7.92 6.76
N ALA A 203 14.17 8.11 6.09
CA ALA A 203 12.94 7.40 6.42
C ALA A 203 12.22 6.90 5.17
N GLY A 204 11.49 5.80 5.35
CA GLY A 204 10.56 5.26 4.40
C GLY A 204 11.21 4.51 3.24
N GLU A 205 10.35 4.00 2.38
CA GLU A 205 10.71 3.20 1.22
C GLU A 205 11.52 3.95 0.15
N SER A 206 11.36 5.25 0.06
CA SER A 206 12.14 6.10 -0.84
C SER A 206 13.58 6.37 -0.35
N GLY A 207 13.94 5.83 0.82
CA GLY A 207 15.25 5.94 1.44
C GLY A 207 16.28 4.91 0.95
N LEU A 208 17.06 4.38 1.88
CA LEU A 208 17.99 3.28 1.61
C LEU A 208 17.24 1.96 1.48
N THR A 209 17.72 1.08 0.60
CA THR A 209 17.19 -0.29 0.55
C THR A 209 17.53 -1.05 1.84
N LEU A 210 16.74 -2.04 2.21
CA LEU A 210 16.94 -2.80 3.44
C LEU A 210 18.37 -3.37 3.58
N ASP A 211 18.92 -3.92 2.52
CA ASP A 211 20.29 -4.44 2.53
C ASP A 211 21.35 -3.34 2.74
N GLN A 212 21.10 -2.12 2.26
CA GLN A 212 21.97 -0.97 2.53
C GLN A 212 21.87 -0.53 3.99
N VAL A 213 20.66 -0.49 4.57
CA VAL A 213 20.46 -0.17 5.99
C VAL A 213 21.13 -1.21 6.88
N LEU A 214 20.99 -2.50 6.59
CA LEU A 214 21.65 -3.58 7.34
C LEU A 214 23.18 -3.47 7.30
N ARG A 215 23.75 -3.15 6.12
CA ARG A 215 25.21 -2.90 6.02
C ARG A 215 25.63 -1.64 6.78
N LEU A 216 24.83 -0.58 6.72
CA LEU A 216 25.07 0.66 7.46
C LEU A 216 25.03 0.42 8.96
N GLU A 217 24.03 -0.32 9.48
CA GLU A 217 23.92 -0.66 10.89
C GLU A 217 25.16 -1.39 11.41
N LYS A 218 25.67 -2.37 10.64
CA LYS A 218 26.91 -3.09 11.02
C LYS A 218 28.13 -2.17 11.09
N ARG A 219 28.26 -1.24 10.12
CA ARG A 219 29.41 -0.31 10.06
C ARG A 219 29.32 0.84 11.06
N GLN A 220 28.10 1.24 11.42
CA GLN A 220 27.81 2.40 12.26
C GLN A 220 27.07 1.99 13.55
N LYS A 221 27.39 0.80 14.08
CA LYS A 221 26.74 0.25 15.28
C LYS A 221 26.74 1.26 16.43
N GLY A 222 25.56 1.52 16.98
CA GLY A 222 25.38 2.43 18.13
C GLY A 222 25.50 3.92 17.79
N LYS A 223 25.59 4.33 16.51
CA LYS A 223 25.64 5.75 16.12
C LYS A 223 24.30 6.31 15.66
N TYR A 224 23.36 5.43 15.27
CA TYR A 224 22.01 5.75 14.84
C TYR A 224 21.02 4.82 15.50
N GLN A 225 19.74 5.19 15.47
CA GLN A 225 18.60 4.33 15.72
C GLN A 225 18.17 3.73 14.37
N TYR A 226 17.90 2.44 14.33
CA TYR A 226 17.47 1.73 13.13
C TYR A 226 16.09 1.13 13.40
N TYR A 227 15.14 1.40 12.52
CA TYR A 227 13.79 0.88 12.59
C TYR A 227 13.50 0.02 11.36
N TYR A 228 12.74 -1.03 11.55
CA TYR A 228 12.33 -1.99 10.54
C TYR A 228 10.87 -2.36 10.80
N GLU A 229 9.97 -1.58 10.21
CA GLU A 229 8.53 -1.79 10.42
C GLU A 229 7.97 -2.62 9.27
N PRO A 230 7.13 -3.63 9.53
CA PRO A 230 6.40 -4.33 8.48
C PRO A 230 5.57 -3.32 7.69
N GLY A 231 5.80 -3.28 6.38
CA GLY A 231 5.11 -2.36 5.48
C GLY A 231 3.95 -3.02 4.74
N LEU A 232 3.40 -2.29 3.78
CA LEU A 232 2.28 -2.70 2.93
C LEU A 232 2.72 -3.43 1.65
N LEU A 233 4.03 -3.55 1.40
CA LEU A 233 4.55 -4.24 0.22
C LEU A 233 4.66 -5.75 0.48
N TYR A 234 3.81 -6.49 -0.20
CA TYR A 234 3.70 -7.94 -0.16
C TYR A 234 4.47 -8.58 -1.32
N GLU A 235 5.62 -9.19 -1.05
CA GLU A 235 6.41 -9.97 -2.01
C GLU A 235 5.87 -11.40 -2.10
N HIS A 236 5.57 -11.83 -3.31
CA HIS A 236 4.96 -13.12 -3.61
C HIS A 236 5.42 -13.67 -4.96
N LEU A 237 5.01 -14.87 -5.24
CA LEU A 237 5.08 -15.47 -6.57
C LEU A 237 3.66 -15.57 -7.10
N ASP A 238 3.31 -14.73 -8.04
CA ASP A 238 2.06 -14.85 -8.79
C ASP A 238 2.11 -16.13 -9.62
N VAL A 239 1.00 -16.86 -9.65
CA VAL A 239 0.93 -18.21 -10.19
C VAL A 239 0.10 -18.20 -11.47
N ASN A 240 0.67 -18.52 -12.62
CA ASN A 240 -0.16 -18.74 -13.80
C ASN A 240 -0.90 -20.08 -13.71
N LEU A 241 -2.20 -20.03 -13.43
CA LEU A 241 -3.04 -21.22 -13.28
C LEU A 241 -3.38 -21.92 -14.62
N ASP A 242 -3.05 -21.33 -15.75
CA ASP A 242 -3.12 -22.00 -17.06
C ASP A 242 -1.96 -23.02 -17.26
N ASN A 243 -0.94 -22.96 -16.41
CA ASN A 243 0.13 -23.94 -16.40
C ASN A 243 -0.35 -25.27 -15.79
N PRO A 244 -0.23 -26.42 -16.47
CA PRO A 244 -0.82 -27.71 -16.05
C PRO A 244 -0.27 -28.23 -14.71
N HIS A 245 0.94 -27.84 -14.31
CA HIS A 245 1.48 -28.19 -13.00
C HIS A 245 0.89 -27.27 -11.91
N LEU A 246 0.88 -25.96 -12.19
CA LEU A 246 0.44 -24.93 -11.26
C LEU A 246 -1.08 -24.88 -11.08
N ALA A 247 -1.86 -25.38 -12.03
CA ALA A 247 -3.32 -25.58 -11.90
C ALA A 247 -3.69 -26.53 -10.74
N LYS A 248 -2.80 -27.46 -10.36
CA LYS A 248 -3.04 -28.43 -9.30
C LYS A 248 -2.77 -27.81 -7.92
N LYS A 249 -3.81 -27.64 -7.08
CA LYS A 249 -3.70 -27.10 -5.72
C LYS A 249 -2.62 -27.81 -4.89
N ALA A 250 -2.62 -29.13 -4.87
CA ALA A 250 -1.63 -29.92 -4.13
C ALA A 250 -0.18 -29.66 -4.60
N PHE A 251 0.02 -29.32 -5.88
CA PHE A 251 1.34 -28.96 -6.40
C PHE A 251 1.79 -27.57 -5.87
N ARG A 252 0.91 -26.58 -5.84
CA ARG A 252 1.21 -25.24 -5.29
C ARG A 252 1.52 -25.32 -3.79
N GLN A 253 0.70 -26.07 -3.03
CA GLN A 253 0.95 -26.33 -1.61
C GLN A 253 2.28 -27.04 -1.38
N GLY A 254 2.62 -28.04 -2.22
CA GLY A 254 3.91 -28.72 -2.19
C GLY A 254 5.08 -27.77 -2.50
N LEU A 255 4.93 -26.86 -3.47
CA LEU A 255 5.94 -25.83 -3.74
C LEU A 255 6.19 -24.97 -2.51
N LEU A 256 5.15 -24.50 -1.83
CA LEU A 256 5.29 -23.61 -0.67
C LEU A 256 5.89 -24.32 0.54
N LEU A 257 5.46 -25.57 0.83
CA LEU A 257 6.04 -26.41 1.91
C LEU A 257 7.51 -26.78 1.65
N SER A 258 7.95 -26.77 0.41
CA SER A 258 9.33 -27.15 0.04
C SER A 258 10.32 -25.99 0.09
N ILE A 259 9.88 -24.79 0.37
CA ILE A 259 10.75 -23.60 0.55
C ILE A 259 10.81 -23.18 2.02
N ASN A 260 12.03 -23.00 2.52
CA ASN A 260 12.25 -22.47 3.87
C ASN A 260 12.27 -20.94 3.82
N ARG A 261 11.07 -20.32 3.89
CA ARG A 261 10.90 -18.86 3.82
C ARG A 261 11.54 -18.17 5.02
N GLN A 262 11.47 -18.77 6.22
CA GLN A 262 12.11 -18.20 7.39
C GLN A 262 13.64 -18.19 7.25
N GLN A 263 14.23 -19.25 6.70
CA GLN A 263 15.68 -19.26 6.42
C GLN A 263 16.05 -18.25 5.34
N LEU A 264 15.22 -18.09 4.29
CA LEU A 264 15.40 -17.08 3.25
C LEU A 264 15.44 -15.69 3.88
N VAL A 265 14.43 -15.35 4.71
CA VAL A 265 14.34 -14.07 5.41
C VAL A 265 15.53 -13.85 6.34
N ASN A 266 15.94 -14.87 7.09
CA ASN A 266 17.10 -14.77 7.99
C ASN A 266 18.41 -14.56 7.23
N GLN A 267 18.60 -15.26 6.12
CA GLN A 267 19.86 -15.20 5.36
C GLN A 267 20.01 -13.95 4.50
N LEU A 268 18.94 -13.52 3.84
CA LEU A 268 18.98 -12.37 2.93
C LEU A 268 18.67 -11.04 3.62
N PHE A 269 17.88 -11.07 4.71
CA PHE A 269 17.32 -9.86 5.33
C PHE A 269 17.53 -9.81 6.85
N GLU A 270 18.39 -10.68 7.39
CA GLU A 270 18.72 -10.71 8.82
C GLU A 270 17.49 -10.80 9.74
N GLY A 271 16.43 -11.45 9.26
CA GLY A 271 15.18 -11.60 9.99
C GLY A 271 14.29 -10.34 10.05
N LYS A 272 14.61 -9.30 9.28
CA LYS A 272 13.88 -8.02 9.34
C LYS A 272 12.62 -7.98 8.46
N GLN A 273 12.43 -8.95 7.59
CA GLN A 273 11.18 -9.13 6.83
C GLN A 273 10.26 -10.08 7.60
N VAL A 274 8.95 -9.87 7.50
CA VAL A 274 7.96 -10.77 8.10
C VAL A 274 7.51 -11.80 7.07
N VAL A 275 7.60 -13.09 7.40
CA VAL A 275 7.11 -14.17 6.52
C VAL A 275 5.60 -13.99 6.33
N ALA A 276 5.16 -13.97 5.07
CA ALA A 276 3.75 -13.84 4.72
C ALA A 276 3.07 -15.22 4.65
N HIS A 277 1.83 -15.30 5.13
CA HIS A 277 0.96 -16.47 4.99
C HIS A 277 -0.22 -16.20 4.06
N THR A 278 -0.59 -14.94 3.95
CA THR A 278 -1.60 -14.39 3.03
C THR A 278 -1.06 -13.10 2.40
N ASP A 279 -1.89 -12.41 1.65
CA ASP A 279 -1.61 -11.10 1.07
C ASP A 279 -1.85 -9.91 2.01
N THR A 280 -2.46 -10.15 3.17
CA THR A 280 -2.80 -9.13 4.16
C THR A 280 -1.67 -8.96 5.18
N SER A 281 -1.22 -7.71 5.36
CA SER A 281 -0.16 -7.37 6.32
C SER A 281 -0.58 -7.70 7.76
N PRO A 282 0.30 -8.28 8.61
CA PRO A 282 -0.04 -8.55 10.02
C PRO A 282 -0.26 -7.29 10.86
N ARG A 283 -0.06 -6.09 10.31
CA ARG A 283 -0.42 -4.82 10.94
C ARG A 283 -1.76 -4.27 10.49
N ASP A 284 -2.34 -4.85 9.43
CA ASP A 284 -3.65 -4.46 8.94
C ASP A 284 -4.75 -4.89 9.92
N ILE A 285 -5.76 -4.06 10.11
CA ILE A 285 -6.90 -4.38 10.98
C ILE A 285 -7.76 -5.53 10.43
N GLY A 286 -7.71 -5.78 9.13
CA GLY A 286 -8.33 -6.94 8.48
C GLY A 286 -7.50 -8.24 8.57
N TYR A 287 -6.32 -8.23 9.23
CA TYR A 287 -5.47 -9.41 9.33
C TYR A 287 -6.07 -10.51 10.19
N SER A 288 -5.97 -11.74 9.71
CA SER A 288 -6.31 -12.95 10.47
C SER A 288 -5.12 -13.92 10.51
N ASP A 289 -4.83 -14.47 11.69
CA ASP A 289 -3.85 -15.55 11.87
C ASP A 289 -4.50 -16.95 11.79
N ASP A 290 -5.85 -17.02 11.71
CA ASP A 290 -6.61 -18.27 11.52
C ASP A 290 -6.58 -18.74 10.07
N VAL A 291 -5.38 -19.00 9.56
CA VAL A 291 -5.13 -19.45 8.19
C VAL A 291 -4.16 -20.63 8.16
N THR A 292 -4.22 -21.42 7.09
CA THR A 292 -3.24 -22.49 6.87
C THR A 292 -1.84 -21.90 6.72
N GLN A 293 -0.95 -22.25 7.63
CA GLN A 293 0.45 -21.84 7.61
C GLN A 293 1.32 -22.95 7.00
N TYR A 294 2.07 -22.57 5.97
CA TYR A 294 2.98 -23.50 5.26
C TYR A 294 4.39 -23.34 5.79
N GLU A 295 4.69 -23.98 6.91
CA GLU A 295 6.05 -24.10 7.41
C GLU A 295 6.87 -25.05 6.54
N TYR A 296 8.19 -24.88 6.53
CA TYR A 296 9.09 -25.75 5.77
C TYR A 296 8.98 -27.21 6.19
N ALA A 297 8.39 -28.04 5.33
CA ALA A 297 8.12 -29.44 5.57
C ALA A 297 8.31 -30.27 4.27
N PRO A 298 9.56 -30.49 3.84
CA PRO A 298 9.86 -31.12 2.54
C PRO A 298 9.26 -32.54 2.38
N GLU A 299 9.10 -33.30 3.47
CA GLU A 299 8.50 -34.63 3.40
C GLU A 299 6.96 -34.54 3.18
N LYS A 300 6.28 -33.56 3.81
CA LYS A 300 4.87 -33.25 3.49
C LYS A 300 4.73 -32.77 2.05
N ALA A 301 5.65 -31.95 1.57
CA ALA A 301 5.67 -31.50 0.18
C ALA A 301 5.77 -32.69 -0.80
N LYS A 302 6.66 -33.65 -0.54
CA LYS A 302 6.77 -34.87 -1.36
C LYS A 302 5.47 -35.68 -1.40
N ALA A 303 4.79 -35.82 -0.25
CA ALA A 303 3.51 -36.52 -0.20
C ALA A 303 2.45 -35.82 -1.06
N LEU A 304 2.37 -34.48 -1.01
CA LEU A 304 1.45 -33.72 -1.86
C LEU A 304 1.80 -33.82 -3.35
N PHE A 305 3.07 -33.79 -3.72
CA PHE A 305 3.49 -34.01 -5.11
C PHE A 305 3.08 -35.42 -5.58
N GLN A 306 3.27 -36.44 -4.75
CA GLN A 306 2.83 -37.82 -5.07
C GLN A 306 1.30 -37.89 -5.24
N GLN A 307 0.55 -37.29 -4.35
CA GLN A 307 -0.91 -37.19 -4.45
C GLN A 307 -1.35 -36.47 -5.75
N ALA A 308 -0.59 -35.47 -6.18
CA ALA A 308 -0.84 -34.76 -7.43
C ALA A 308 -0.39 -35.52 -8.69
N GLY A 309 0.13 -36.77 -8.54
CA GLY A 309 0.54 -37.64 -9.65
C GLY A 309 1.99 -37.50 -10.09
N TYR A 310 2.85 -36.87 -9.27
CA TYR A 310 4.28 -36.76 -9.56
C TYR A 310 5.07 -37.90 -8.92
N ARG A 311 6.19 -38.25 -9.56
CA ARG A 311 7.13 -39.26 -9.05
C ARG A 311 8.57 -38.82 -9.33
N TRP A 312 9.54 -39.50 -8.74
CA TRP A 312 10.96 -39.20 -8.94
C TRP A 312 11.61 -40.25 -9.84
N GLN A 313 12.35 -39.81 -10.83
CA GLN A 313 13.28 -40.61 -11.61
C GLN A 313 14.71 -40.13 -11.34
N GLY A 314 15.49 -40.92 -10.59
CA GLY A 314 16.74 -40.45 -10.02
C GLY A 314 16.55 -39.25 -9.13
N LYS A 315 17.19 -38.12 -9.42
CA LYS A 315 17.08 -36.86 -8.66
C LYS A 315 16.03 -35.90 -9.24
N GLY A 316 15.42 -36.22 -10.40
CA GLY A 316 14.47 -35.36 -11.09
C GLY A 316 13.02 -35.76 -10.79
N MET A 317 12.13 -34.76 -10.58
CA MET A 317 10.69 -34.98 -10.51
C MET A 317 10.14 -35.08 -11.94
N VAL A 318 9.24 -36.04 -12.16
CA VAL A 318 8.52 -36.24 -13.42
C VAL A 318 7.01 -36.25 -13.17
N ASP A 319 6.24 -35.84 -14.17
CA ASP A 319 4.78 -35.92 -14.18
C ASP A 319 4.26 -37.34 -14.44
N ALA A 320 2.95 -37.50 -14.60
CA ALA A 320 2.31 -38.78 -14.86
C ALA A 320 2.80 -39.44 -16.19
N ASP A 321 3.13 -38.61 -17.18
CA ASP A 321 3.62 -39.05 -18.47
C ASP A 321 5.14 -39.37 -18.49
N GLY A 322 5.83 -39.13 -17.36
CA GLY A 322 7.28 -39.31 -17.25
C GLY A 322 8.10 -38.13 -17.74
N LYS A 323 7.47 -36.98 -18.04
CA LYS A 323 8.18 -35.78 -18.49
C LYS A 323 8.76 -35.05 -17.26
N PRO A 324 10.01 -34.54 -17.37
CA PRO A 324 10.62 -33.75 -16.30
C PRO A 324 9.81 -32.50 -15.99
N VAL A 325 9.59 -32.23 -14.68
CA VAL A 325 8.89 -31.03 -14.20
C VAL A 325 9.82 -29.83 -14.33
N GLN A 326 9.40 -28.86 -15.13
CA GLN A 326 10.10 -27.61 -15.34
C GLN A 326 9.12 -26.42 -15.18
N ILE A 327 9.47 -25.45 -14.35
CA ILE A 327 8.69 -24.25 -14.10
C ILE A 327 9.53 -23.02 -14.46
N GLU A 328 8.93 -22.09 -15.21
CA GLU A 328 9.52 -20.76 -15.44
C GLU A 328 9.32 -19.90 -14.19
N LEU A 329 10.35 -19.16 -13.81
CA LEU A 329 10.32 -18.16 -12.73
C LEU A 329 10.91 -16.86 -13.27
N MET A 330 10.11 -15.80 -13.25
CA MET A 330 10.52 -14.51 -13.78
C MET A 330 10.38 -13.39 -12.75
N THR A 331 11.10 -12.32 -12.96
CA THR A 331 11.00 -11.04 -12.23
C THR A 331 11.48 -9.89 -13.09
N THR A 332 11.45 -8.67 -12.56
CA THR A 332 12.04 -7.50 -13.20
C THR A 332 13.57 -7.60 -13.21
N ALA A 333 14.16 -7.56 -14.40
CA ALA A 333 15.61 -7.60 -14.59
C ALA A 333 16.30 -6.41 -13.89
N GLY A 334 17.43 -6.68 -13.25
CA GLY A 334 18.22 -5.65 -12.53
C GLY A 334 17.80 -5.44 -11.08
N ASN A 335 16.69 -6.03 -10.62
CA ASN A 335 16.36 -6.06 -9.20
C ASN A 335 17.18 -7.13 -8.48
N LYS A 336 18.33 -6.72 -7.93
CA LYS A 336 19.29 -7.63 -7.31
C LYS A 336 18.72 -8.44 -6.15
N THR A 337 17.87 -7.85 -5.36
CA THR A 337 17.22 -8.53 -4.23
C THR A 337 16.35 -9.67 -4.72
N ARG A 338 15.48 -9.42 -5.71
CA ARG A 338 14.63 -10.45 -6.30
C ARG A 338 15.44 -11.53 -7.04
N GLU A 339 16.51 -11.14 -7.73
CA GLU A 339 17.42 -12.10 -8.37
C GLU A 339 18.06 -13.06 -7.36
N LEU A 340 18.45 -12.57 -6.15
CA LEU A 340 18.94 -13.42 -5.07
C LEU A 340 17.83 -14.33 -4.51
N VAL A 341 16.62 -13.81 -4.31
CA VAL A 341 15.47 -14.63 -3.90
C VAL A 341 15.21 -15.75 -4.89
N GLN A 342 15.20 -15.47 -6.20
CA GLN A 342 15.06 -16.48 -7.25
C GLN A 342 16.13 -17.58 -7.15
N GLN A 343 17.38 -17.24 -6.88
CA GLN A 343 18.47 -18.21 -6.73
C GLN A 343 18.25 -19.13 -5.52
N VAL A 344 17.79 -18.58 -4.40
CA VAL A 344 17.47 -19.38 -3.21
C VAL A 344 16.31 -20.32 -3.51
N LEU A 345 15.22 -19.85 -4.11
CA LEU A 345 14.07 -20.66 -4.48
C LEU A 345 14.46 -21.76 -5.49
N GLN A 346 15.21 -21.41 -6.53
CA GLN A 346 15.72 -22.37 -7.51
C GLN A 346 16.54 -23.48 -6.84
N SER A 347 17.43 -23.12 -5.89
CA SER A 347 18.25 -24.06 -5.15
C SER A 347 17.42 -25.00 -4.27
N GLN A 348 16.37 -24.46 -3.62
CA GLN A 348 15.52 -25.26 -2.74
C GLN A 348 14.62 -26.21 -3.54
N TRP A 349 13.98 -25.76 -4.63
CA TRP A 349 13.16 -26.62 -5.49
C TRP A 349 13.97 -27.64 -6.28
N LYS A 350 15.23 -27.34 -6.60
CA LYS A 350 16.14 -28.34 -7.18
C LYS A 350 16.34 -29.56 -6.26
N LYS A 351 16.34 -29.37 -4.93
CA LYS A 351 16.39 -30.48 -3.96
C LYS A 351 15.15 -31.37 -4.01
N MET A 352 14.03 -30.80 -4.46
CA MET A 352 12.77 -31.53 -4.70
C MET A 352 12.71 -32.18 -6.09
N GLY A 353 13.75 -32.00 -6.91
CA GLY A 353 13.80 -32.53 -8.27
C GLY A 353 13.08 -31.67 -9.31
N ILE A 354 12.66 -30.44 -8.95
CA ILE A 354 11.99 -29.50 -9.86
C ILE A 354 13.04 -28.60 -10.50
N THR A 355 12.98 -28.47 -11.83
CA THR A 355 13.85 -27.58 -12.60
C THR A 355 13.20 -26.19 -12.71
N ILE A 356 13.87 -25.15 -12.23
CA ILE A 356 13.44 -23.77 -12.37
C ILE A 356 14.24 -23.09 -13.48
N ARG A 357 13.52 -22.53 -14.46
CA ARG A 357 14.10 -21.73 -15.55
C ARG A 357 13.85 -20.25 -15.28
N ILE A 358 14.92 -19.52 -15.00
CA ILE A 358 14.85 -18.07 -14.77
C ILE A 358 14.74 -17.34 -16.11
N ASN A 359 13.77 -16.42 -16.23
CA ASN A 359 13.48 -15.63 -17.43
C ASN A 359 13.11 -14.19 -17.07
N ASN A 360 14.08 -13.38 -16.63
CA ASN A 360 13.85 -12.01 -16.17
C ASN A 360 13.70 -11.03 -17.34
N GLN A 361 12.83 -10.03 -17.17
CA GLN A 361 12.52 -9.03 -18.20
C GLN A 361 12.64 -7.60 -17.65
N PRO A 362 12.92 -6.59 -18.50
CA PRO A 362 12.81 -5.19 -18.08
C PRO A 362 11.42 -4.87 -17.53
N ALA A 363 11.34 -4.05 -16.49
CA ALA A 363 10.09 -3.77 -15.75
C ALA A 363 8.94 -3.34 -16.68
N ARG A 364 9.22 -2.50 -17.69
CA ARG A 364 8.20 -2.04 -18.64
C ARG A 364 7.57 -3.20 -19.43
N VAL A 365 8.37 -4.20 -19.86
CA VAL A 365 7.87 -5.37 -20.58
C VAL A 365 7.18 -6.32 -19.62
N PHE A 366 7.80 -6.56 -18.46
CA PHE A 366 7.28 -7.46 -17.43
C PHE A 366 5.86 -7.07 -16.99
N PHE A 367 5.64 -5.82 -16.56
CA PHE A 367 4.32 -5.35 -16.10
C PHE A 367 3.41 -4.93 -17.25
N GLY A 368 3.92 -4.17 -18.24
CA GLY A 368 3.10 -3.55 -19.26
C GLY A 368 2.61 -4.51 -20.35
N GLN A 369 3.22 -5.69 -20.48
CA GLN A 369 2.85 -6.67 -21.47
C GLN A 369 2.73 -8.07 -20.88
N THR A 370 3.81 -8.65 -20.33
CA THR A 370 3.86 -10.07 -19.97
C THR A 370 2.87 -10.45 -18.87
N LEU A 371 2.79 -9.69 -17.78
CA LEU A 371 1.79 -9.91 -16.73
C LEU A 371 0.42 -9.46 -17.18
N LYS A 372 0.33 -8.23 -17.71
CA LYS A 372 -0.94 -7.64 -18.13
C LYS A 372 -1.71 -8.54 -19.10
N GLU A 373 -1.03 -9.15 -20.06
CA GLU A 373 -1.61 -10.07 -21.06
C GLU A 373 -1.57 -11.54 -20.61
N ARG A 374 -1.19 -11.82 -19.36
CA ARG A 374 -1.05 -13.17 -18.78
C ARG A 374 -0.16 -14.10 -19.61
N ASN A 375 0.88 -13.54 -20.23
CA ASN A 375 1.80 -14.28 -21.09
C ASN A 375 2.95 -14.98 -20.34
N HIS A 376 3.08 -14.82 -19.02
CA HIS A 376 4.04 -15.56 -18.20
C HIS A 376 3.66 -17.05 -18.14
N LYS A 377 4.68 -17.93 -18.18
CA LYS A 377 4.45 -19.37 -18.34
C LYS A 377 4.48 -20.15 -17.04
N GLY A 378 4.77 -19.49 -15.92
CA GLY A 378 4.93 -20.16 -14.63
C GLY A 378 4.70 -19.22 -13.46
N LEU A 379 5.77 -18.89 -12.76
CA LEU A 379 5.76 -18.05 -11.55
C LEU A 379 6.35 -16.66 -11.86
N ALA A 380 5.73 -15.62 -11.34
CA ALA A 380 6.20 -14.25 -11.46
C ALA A 380 6.45 -13.65 -10.07
N LEU A 381 7.69 -13.26 -9.78
CA LEU A 381 8.12 -12.66 -8.51
C LEU A 381 8.03 -11.15 -8.58
N PHE A 382 7.12 -10.56 -7.84
CA PHE A 382 6.99 -9.11 -7.68
C PHE A 382 6.25 -8.78 -6.37
N ALA A 383 5.96 -7.51 -6.11
CA ALA A 383 5.19 -7.10 -4.94
C ALA A 383 3.92 -6.36 -5.34
N TRP A 384 2.86 -6.60 -4.59
CA TRP A 384 1.70 -5.73 -4.52
C TRP A 384 1.83 -4.77 -3.34
N TYR A 385 1.32 -3.57 -3.54
CA TYR A 385 1.13 -2.58 -2.49
C TYR A 385 -0.36 -2.58 -2.13
N SER A 386 -0.71 -2.83 -0.88
CA SER A 386 -2.09 -2.78 -0.38
C SER A 386 -2.31 -1.54 0.47
N ALA A 387 -3.53 -0.97 0.43
CA ALA A 387 -3.96 -0.01 1.43
C ALA A 387 -4.50 -0.76 2.66
N PRO A 388 -4.45 -0.18 3.86
CA PRO A 388 -5.09 -0.76 5.03
C PRO A 388 -6.59 -0.99 4.79
N GLU A 389 -7.13 -2.07 5.35
CA GLU A 389 -8.55 -2.50 5.20
C GLU A 389 -9.02 -2.75 3.74
N SER A 390 -8.12 -2.81 2.77
CA SER A 390 -8.50 -2.99 1.36
C SER A 390 -8.65 -4.46 1.01
N PRO A 391 -9.85 -4.93 0.62
CA PRO A 391 -10.03 -6.29 0.11
C PRO A 391 -9.23 -6.51 -1.18
N PRO A 392 -8.71 -7.71 -1.43
CA PRO A 392 -7.93 -8.03 -2.62
C PRO A 392 -8.80 -8.27 -3.87
N GLU A 393 -9.84 -7.48 -4.10
CA GLU A 393 -10.82 -7.64 -5.18
C GLU A 393 -10.14 -7.65 -6.55
N THR A 394 -9.29 -6.64 -6.83
CA THR A 394 -8.65 -6.49 -8.15
C THR A 394 -7.72 -7.65 -8.50
N THR A 395 -7.18 -8.36 -7.51
CA THR A 395 -6.22 -9.45 -7.70
C THR A 395 -6.84 -10.83 -7.58
N LEU A 396 -8.00 -10.99 -6.93
CA LEU A 396 -8.60 -12.30 -6.64
C LEU A 396 -9.98 -12.50 -7.26
N HIS A 397 -10.77 -11.43 -7.51
CA HIS A 397 -12.09 -11.58 -8.11
C HIS A 397 -11.98 -12.06 -9.57
N SER A 398 -12.83 -13.01 -9.97
CA SER A 398 -12.75 -13.63 -11.30
C SER A 398 -13.05 -12.67 -12.44
N GLU A 399 -13.84 -11.62 -12.24
CA GLU A 399 -14.13 -10.57 -13.23
C GLU A 399 -12.90 -9.71 -13.55
N ASN A 400 -11.94 -9.64 -12.63
CA ASN A 400 -10.69 -8.91 -12.78
C ASN A 400 -9.57 -9.71 -13.48
N ILE A 401 -9.90 -10.85 -14.11
CA ILE A 401 -8.96 -11.60 -14.95
C ILE A 401 -8.75 -10.85 -16.25
N PRO A 402 -7.50 -10.44 -16.57
CA PRO A 402 -7.21 -9.78 -17.84
C PRO A 402 -7.45 -10.73 -19.02
N THR A 403 -8.23 -10.24 -19.98
CA THR A 403 -8.57 -10.95 -21.24
C THR A 403 -8.57 -9.97 -22.39
N GLU A 404 -8.50 -10.46 -23.63
CA GLU A 404 -8.66 -9.61 -24.81
C GLU A 404 -10.02 -8.90 -24.83
N ALA A 405 -11.08 -9.57 -24.35
CA ALA A 405 -12.45 -9.04 -24.34
C ALA A 405 -12.62 -7.81 -23.42
N ASN A 406 -11.84 -7.73 -22.33
CA ASN A 406 -11.84 -6.57 -21.43
C ASN A 406 -10.62 -5.63 -21.62
N ASN A 407 -9.98 -5.67 -22.80
CA ASN A 407 -8.77 -4.91 -23.14
C ASN A 407 -7.61 -5.11 -22.15
N TRP A 408 -7.50 -6.31 -21.61
CA TRP A 408 -6.51 -6.68 -20.61
C TRP A 408 -6.63 -5.86 -19.32
N GLY A 409 -7.87 -5.46 -18.97
CA GLY A 409 -8.19 -4.82 -17.69
C GLY A 409 -8.16 -5.81 -16.53
N GLY A 410 -7.93 -5.30 -15.31
CA GLY A 410 -7.84 -6.12 -14.10
C GLY A 410 -6.40 -6.56 -13.76
N GLN A 411 -6.26 -7.17 -12.58
CA GLN A 411 -4.97 -7.53 -11.99
C GLN A 411 -4.93 -9.00 -11.49
N ASN A 412 -5.99 -9.77 -11.72
CA ASN A 412 -5.99 -11.21 -11.45
C ASN A 412 -5.16 -11.95 -12.51
N TYR A 413 -3.84 -11.70 -12.49
CA TYR A 413 -2.91 -12.27 -13.47
C TYR A 413 -2.79 -13.79 -13.36
N ALA A 414 -3.09 -14.33 -12.17
CA ALA A 414 -3.14 -15.78 -11.95
C ALA A 414 -4.21 -16.47 -12.80
N GLY A 415 -5.28 -15.76 -13.16
CA GLY A 415 -6.48 -16.36 -13.77
C GLY A 415 -7.27 -17.19 -12.75
N TYR A 416 -7.20 -16.78 -11.48
CA TYR A 416 -7.89 -17.45 -10.38
C TYR A 416 -9.40 -17.28 -10.49
N LYS A 417 -10.12 -18.38 -10.26
CA LYS A 417 -11.59 -18.42 -10.25
C LYS A 417 -12.06 -19.27 -9.08
N ASN A 418 -12.83 -18.68 -8.20
CA ASN A 418 -13.46 -19.36 -7.09
C ASN A 418 -14.74 -18.60 -6.72
N ALA A 419 -15.91 -19.23 -6.91
CA ALA A 419 -17.20 -18.58 -6.69
C ALA A 419 -17.43 -18.18 -5.21
N ASP A 420 -16.86 -18.93 -4.25
CA ASP A 420 -16.96 -18.57 -2.83
C ASP A 420 -16.08 -17.33 -2.52
N MET A 421 -14.91 -17.21 -3.16
CA MET A 421 -14.06 -16.04 -3.06
C MET A 421 -14.76 -14.81 -3.68
N ASP A 422 -15.30 -14.95 -4.89
CA ASP A 422 -16.02 -13.88 -5.58
C ASP A 422 -17.17 -13.36 -4.71
N ALA A 423 -17.99 -14.27 -4.16
CA ALA A 423 -19.11 -13.90 -3.28
C ALA A 423 -18.67 -13.18 -2.00
N LEU A 424 -17.55 -13.59 -1.38
CA LEU A 424 -17.00 -12.89 -0.21
C LEU A 424 -16.47 -11.50 -0.55
N LEU A 425 -15.85 -11.35 -1.71
CA LEU A 425 -15.31 -10.06 -2.19
C LEU A 425 -16.47 -9.09 -2.52
N ASP A 426 -17.54 -9.56 -3.14
CA ASP A 426 -18.76 -8.77 -3.38
C ASP A 426 -19.43 -8.33 -2.07
N GLU A 427 -19.52 -9.25 -1.09
CA GLU A 427 -20.18 -8.98 0.19
C GLU A 427 -19.38 -7.96 1.02
N ILE A 428 -18.05 -8.11 1.12
CA ILE A 428 -17.22 -7.26 1.97
C ILE A 428 -17.19 -5.80 1.50
N GLU A 429 -17.34 -5.54 0.20
CA GLU A 429 -17.37 -4.18 -0.33
C GLU A 429 -18.48 -3.33 0.27
N THR A 430 -19.61 -3.95 0.60
CA THR A 430 -20.82 -3.26 1.08
C THR A 430 -21.16 -3.57 2.54
N GLU A 431 -20.40 -4.45 3.21
CA GLU A 431 -20.65 -4.78 4.63
C GLU A 431 -20.13 -3.66 5.55
N LEU A 432 -21.03 -3.13 6.36
CA LEU A 432 -20.78 -1.99 7.25
C LEU A 432 -20.62 -2.38 8.72
N ASP A 433 -21.05 -3.58 9.08
CA ASP A 433 -20.87 -4.15 10.41
C ASP A 433 -19.41 -4.61 10.57
N ALA A 434 -18.71 -4.08 11.59
CA ALA A 434 -17.29 -4.32 11.79
C ALA A 434 -16.96 -5.80 12.07
N ASP A 435 -17.80 -6.46 12.91
CA ASP A 435 -17.57 -7.87 13.29
C ASP A 435 -17.79 -8.81 12.09
N LYS A 436 -18.81 -8.52 11.28
CA LYS A 436 -19.05 -9.28 10.04
C LYS A 436 -17.94 -9.05 9.03
N ARG A 437 -17.45 -7.82 8.90
CA ARG A 437 -16.35 -7.50 8.00
C ARG A 437 -15.06 -8.20 8.41
N GLU A 438 -14.74 -8.26 9.71
CA GLU A 438 -13.63 -9.05 10.23
C GLU A 438 -13.77 -10.53 9.86
N ALA A 439 -14.97 -11.10 10.01
CA ALA A 439 -15.25 -12.48 9.62
C ALA A 439 -15.10 -12.74 8.11
N LEU A 440 -15.50 -11.77 7.27
CA LEU A 440 -15.32 -11.85 5.82
C LEU A 440 -13.83 -11.79 5.45
N PHE A 441 -13.05 -10.87 6.03
CA PHE A 441 -11.60 -10.83 5.83
C PHE A 441 -10.92 -12.14 6.24
N ALA A 442 -11.28 -12.71 7.38
CA ALA A 442 -10.75 -14.01 7.83
C ALA A 442 -11.10 -15.14 6.85
N ASN A 443 -12.32 -15.16 6.30
CA ASN A 443 -12.75 -16.14 5.30
C ASN A 443 -11.97 -15.99 3.97
N ILE A 444 -11.81 -14.76 3.47
CA ILE A 444 -11.03 -14.46 2.27
C ILE A 444 -9.59 -14.96 2.43
N GLN A 445 -8.93 -14.62 3.54
CA GLN A 445 -7.57 -15.06 3.82
C GLN A 445 -7.44 -16.58 4.00
N ARG A 446 -8.46 -17.24 4.55
CA ARG A 446 -8.48 -18.71 4.69
C ARG A 446 -8.54 -19.39 3.32
N ILE A 447 -9.44 -18.96 2.43
CA ILE A 447 -9.54 -19.48 1.06
C ILE A 447 -8.25 -19.17 0.28
N TYR A 448 -7.71 -17.95 0.42
CA TYR A 448 -6.44 -17.60 -0.19
C TYR A 448 -5.31 -18.54 0.22
N ALA A 449 -5.15 -18.76 1.53
CA ALA A 449 -4.09 -19.62 2.06
C ALA A 449 -4.30 -21.09 1.67
N GLU A 450 -5.54 -21.56 1.52
CA GLU A 450 -5.84 -22.92 1.08
C GLU A 450 -5.59 -23.12 -0.41
N ASP A 451 -6.07 -22.19 -1.25
CA ASP A 451 -6.02 -22.33 -2.71
C ASP A 451 -4.69 -21.88 -3.31
N LEU A 452 -3.99 -20.95 -2.65
CA LEU A 452 -2.72 -20.38 -3.09
C LEU A 452 -2.77 -19.87 -4.54
N PRO A 453 -3.61 -18.88 -4.86
CA PRO A 453 -3.57 -18.22 -6.18
C PRO A 453 -2.24 -17.51 -6.43
N ALA A 454 -1.55 -17.11 -5.36
CA ALA A 454 -0.16 -16.74 -5.32
C ALA A 454 0.56 -17.45 -4.17
N LEU A 455 1.90 -17.62 -4.26
CA LEU A 455 2.68 -18.19 -3.17
C LEU A 455 3.26 -17.05 -2.33
N PRO A 456 2.79 -16.84 -1.09
CA PRO A 456 3.25 -15.78 -0.21
C PRO A 456 4.69 -15.99 0.21
N LEU A 457 5.51 -14.93 0.16
CA LEU A 457 6.90 -14.99 0.60
C LEU A 457 7.11 -14.18 1.88
N TYR A 458 7.02 -12.87 1.80
CA TYR A 458 7.22 -11.98 2.96
C TYR A 458 6.64 -10.58 2.71
N PHE A 459 6.38 -9.86 3.80
CA PHE A 459 6.15 -8.42 3.77
C PHE A 459 7.48 -7.68 3.88
N ARG A 460 7.65 -6.65 3.06
CA ARG A 460 8.84 -5.80 3.13
C ARG A 460 8.81 -4.95 4.39
N ALA A 461 9.96 -4.86 5.04
CA ALA A 461 10.15 -3.88 6.09
C ALA A 461 10.41 -2.50 5.49
N ASP A 462 9.69 -1.51 5.97
CA ASP A 462 10.01 -0.11 5.80
C ASP A 462 11.12 0.26 6.78
N SER A 463 12.25 0.74 6.26
CA SER A 463 13.45 0.96 7.07
C SER A 463 13.76 2.44 7.25
N SER A 464 13.97 2.85 8.51
CA SER A 464 14.32 4.22 8.86
C SER A 464 15.62 4.28 9.65
N VAL A 465 16.41 5.32 9.40
CA VAL A 465 17.69 5.60 10.10
C VAL A 465 17.61 6.98 10.72
N LEU A 466 17.64 7.06 12.04
CA LEU A 466 17.50 8.29 12.81
C LEU A 466 18.75 8.53 13.68
N PRO A 467 19.14 9.80 13.89
CA PRO A 467 20.21 10.10 14.84
C PRO A 467 19.77 9.81 16.28
N LEU A 468 20.70 9.47 17.15
CA LEU A 468 20.40 9.10 18.55
C LEU A 468 19.71 10.21 19.36
N TRP A 469 19.94 11.46 18.95
CA TRP A 469 19.38 12.63 19.62
C TRP A 469 17.92 12.92 19.23
N LEU A 470 17.44 12.40 18.10
CA LEU A 470 16.06 12.63 17.63
C LEU A 470 15.10 11.69 18.33
N LYS A 471 14.10 12.25 19.00
CA LYS A 471 13.05 11.55 19.74
C LYS A 471 11.67 11.90 19.17
N GLY A 472 10.65 11.12 19.53
CA GLY A 472 9.27 11.36 19.13
C GLY A 472 8.93 10.95 17.69
N VAL A 473 9.89 10.44 16.92
CA VAL A 473 9.62 9.87 15.60
C VAL A 473 9.14 8.43 15.75
N THR A 474 8.00 8.13 15.16
CA THR A 474 7.44 6.77 15.13
C THR A 474 7.22 6.37 13.67
N PRO A 475 8.13 5.59 13.07
CA PRO A 475 7.89 4.99 11.76
C PRO A 475 6.68 4.05 11.84
N THR A 476 5.78 4.13 10.85
CA THR A 476 4.50 3.41 10.89
C THR A 476 4.45 2.19 9.97
N GLY A 477 5.22 2.21 8.88
CA GLY A 477 5.18 1.17 7.85
C GLY A 477 4.01 1.30 6.87
N HIS A 478 3.05 2.23 7.10
CA HIS A 478 1.96 2.51 6.16
C HIS A 478 2.26 3.71 5.24
N MET A 479 1.34 4.02 4.32
CA MET A 479 1.50 5.05 3.27
C MET A 479 1.67 6.48 3.80
N PHE A 480 1.24 6.78 5.02
CA PHE A 480 1.38 8.12 5.59
C PHE A 480 2.72 8.25 6.32
N PRO A 481 3.59 9.19 5.89
CA PRO A 481 4.91 9.35 6.47
C PRO A 481 4.86 9.86 7.91
N SER A 482 5.88 9.54 8.70
CA SER A 482 6.01 9.95 10.10
C SER A 482 5.97 11.48 10.31
N THR A 483 6.16 12.27 9.26
CA THR A 483 6.01 13.73 9.27
C THR A 483 4.61 14.23 9.60
N HIS A 484 3.57 13.38 9.50
CA HIS A 484 2.22 13.72 9.98
C HIS A 484 2.16 13.97 11.49
N TRP A 485 3.17 13.53 12.24
CA TRP A 485 3.32 13.74 13.70
C TRP A 485 4.59 14.52 14.03
N VAL A 486 5.00 15.41 13.14
CA VAL A 486 6.25 16.18 13.26
C VAL A 486 6.29 17.09 14.50
N GLU A 487 5.14 17.47 15.02
CA GLU A 487 5.00 18.22 16.29
C GLU A 487 5.40 17.40 17.53
N GLU A 488 5.55 16.08 17.40
CA GLU A 488 6.05 15.24 18.49
C GLU A 488 7.59 15.13 18.49
N TRP A 489 8.24 15.51 17.39
CA TRP A 489 9.67 15.37 17.23
C TRP A 489 10.44 16.36 18.13
N HIS A 490 11.46 15.87 18.84
CA HIS A 490 12.27 16.68 19.75
C HIS A 490 13.65 16.05 19.94
N ARG A 491 14.54 16.73 20.68
CA ARG A 491 15.84 16.20 21.11
C ARG A 491 15.77 15.47 22.42
#